data_e0ed50d943d778ca90a295a55968e29f
#
_entry.id   e0ed50d943d778ca90a295a55968e29f
#
_cell.length_a   1.000
_cell.length_b   1.000
_cell.length_c   1.000
_cell.angle_alpha   90.00
_cell.angle_beta   90.00
_cell.angle_gamma   90.00
#
_symmetry.space_group_name_H-M   'P 1'
#
loop_
_entity.id
_entity.type
_entity.pdbx_description
1 polymer ?
#
loop_
_entity_poly.entity_id
_entity_poly.type
_entity_poly.pdbx_seq_one_letter_code
_entity_poly.pdbx_strand_id
1 'polypeptide(L)'
;MGDYEKFVEAFDEFIKSKDTNRNETLFQSVEHLDVDDFFLYNIKASMLNKRGHLKEAKENIEKSISLIDKTIGSMPISNRYSIFQKEGNFQYEVYSNNIKVLIKDTYIKGAEIYAKLDDYEASLSCYKKAQYYMSFIEREFNEDFVDLFSFRKFNQYTLSDLIENKITVSPSTAMNDPFDSIINLWATEEHLAMMCKEKSHAKPYAKSFQYNRIRCFCYGKEENVINKTLMWAHYADEHRGICIKYQLSSHFIKQDENDKYEHMYLKKVEYTDKTISIETPTINSAIAFATKGKEWSYENEVRLIDYNPNIEAPYYGIALDTESVPESIYFGLRCEESTIKTIKALFKNHDSIPKFYKMELDRSNVYKMICKEL
;
A
#
# COMPACT_ATOMS: atom_id res chain seq x y z
N MET A 1 -3.41 -12.55 -42.22
CA MET A 1 -3.15 -11.95 -40.89
C MET A 1 -4.16 -12.52 -39.92
N GLY A 2 -3.75 -13.23 -38.92
CA GLY A 2 -4.65 -13.83 -37.92
C GLY A 2 -5.23 -12.73 -37.00
N ASP A 3 -6.30 -13.07 -36.28
CA ASP A 3 -6.96 -12.07 -35.40
C ASP A 3 -6.05 -11.57 -34.31
N TYR A 4 -5.13 -12.40 -33.84
CA TYR A 4 -4.10 -11.95 -32.84
C TYR A 4 -3.16 -10.88 -33.42
N GLU A 5 -2.70 -11.05 -34.65
CA GLU A 5 -1.83 -10.07 -35.32
C GLU A 5 -2.54 -8.73 -35.52
N LYS A 6 -3.82 -8.76 -35.91
CA LYS A 6 -4.66 -7.55 -36.05
C LYS A 6 -4.85 -6.86 -34.69
N PHE A 7 -5.03 -7.64 -33.61
CA PHE A 7 -5.13 -7.08 -32.27
C PHE A 7 -3.84 -6.40 -31.82
N VAL A 8 -2.69 -7.03 -32.04
CA VAL A 8 -1.38 -6.47 -31.70
C VAL A 8 -1.12 -5.16 -32.46
N GLU A 9 -1.43 -5.10 -33.76
CA GLU A 9 -1.28 -3.87 -34.56
C GLU A 9 -2.19 -2.76 -34.06
N ALA A 10 -3.47 -3.05 -33.81
CA ALA A 10 -4.43 -2.07 -33.30
C ALA A 10 -4.01 -1.55 -31.91
N PHE A 11 -3.42 -2.42 -31.10
CA PHE A 11 -2.94 -2.06 -29.78
C PHE A 11 -1.68 -1.20 -29.82
N ASP A 12 -0.75 -1.49 -30.73
CA ASP A 12 0.44 -0.66 -30.97
C ASP A 12 0.06 0.75 -31.44
N GLU A 13 -0.93 0.87 -32.31
CA GLU A 13 -1.48 2.16 -32.72
C GLU A 13 -2.13 2.90 -31.54
N PHE A 14 -2.88 2.19 -30.70
CA PHE A 14 -3.48 2.76 -29.50
C PHE A 14 -2.46 3.34 -28.54
N ILE A 15 -1.35 2.63 -28.28
CA ILE A 15 -0.28 3.13 -27.39
C ILE A 15 0.38 4.39 -27.93
N LYS A 16 0.59 4.44 -29.25
CA LYS A 16 1.23 5.58 -29.94
C LYS A 16 0.29 6.78 -30.11
N SER A 17 -1.02 6.55 -30.05
CA SER A 17 -2.02 7.58 -30.30
C SER A 17 -2.12 8.56 -29.12
N LYS A 18 -2.19 9.85 -29.44
CA LYS A 18 -2.52 10.95 -28.52
C LYS A 18 -4.00 11.35 -28.58
N ASP A 19 -4.82 10.63 -29.35
CA ASP A 19 -6.23 10.92 -29.51
C ASP A 19 -6.99 10.70 -28.19
N THR A 20 -7.83 11.64 -27.83
CA THR A 20 -8.71 11.55 -26.65
C THR A 20 -9.77 10.44 -26.80
N ASN A 21 -10.12 10.07 -28.01
CA ASN A 21 -11.08 9.00 -28.34
C ASN A 21 -10.42 7.65 -28.65
N ARG A 22 -9.14 7.51 -28.38
CA ARG A 22 -8.34 6.32 -28.73
C ARG A 22 -8.94 4.98 -28.27
N ASN A 23 -9.66 4.97 -27.13
CA ASN A 23 -10.33 3.75 -26.64
C ASN A 23 -11.48 3.32 -27.56
N GLU A 24 -12.25 4.27 -28.09
CA GLU A 24 -13.36 3.99 -29.02
C GLU A 24 -12.81 3.49 -30.36
N THR A 25 -11.76 4.13 -30.86
CA THR A 25 -11.08 3.74 -32.11
C THR A 25 -10.52 2.31 -31.99
N LEU A 26 -9.87 1.98 -30.87
CA LEU A 26 -9.36 0.64 -30.62
C LEU A 26 -10.52 -0.38 -30.55
N PHE A 27 -11.61 -0.05 -29.85
CA PHE A 27 -12.76 -0.94 -29.74
C PHE A 27 -13.34 -1.27 -31.12
N GLN A 28 -13.57 -0.26 -31.96
CA GLN A 28 -14.08 -0.46 -33.33
C GLN A 28 -13.18 -1.38 -34.18
N SER A 29 -11.86 -1.29 -33.98
CA SER A 29 -10.89 -2.13 -34.68
C SER A 29 -10.89 -3.59 -34.22
N VAL A 30 -11.27 -3.86 -32.97
CA VAL A 30 -11.07 -5.15 -32.32
C VAL A 30 -12.36 -5.82 -31.83
N GLU A 31 -13.52 -5.16 -31.93
CA GLU A 31 -14.80 -5.67 -31.38
C GLU A 31 -15.22 -7.04 -31.95
N HIS A 32 -14.85 -7.31 -33.20
CA HIS A 32 -15.16 -8.56 -33.91
C HIS A 32 -14.10 -9.66 -33.71
N LEU A 33 -12.95 -9.35 -33.11
CA LEU A 33 -11.87 -10.31 -32.90
C LEU A 33 -12.20 -11.22 -31.71
N ASP A 34 -11.87 -12.49 -31.82
CA ASP A 34 -11.97 -13.48 -30.72
C ASP A 34 -10.59 -14.08 -30.46
N VAL A 35 -9.88 -13.44 -29.55
CA VAL A 35 -8.52 -13.80 -29.14
C VAL A 35 -8.49 -13.98 -27.63
N ASP A 36 -7.85 -15.03 -27.15
CA ASP A 36 -7.68 -15.29 -25.70
C ASP A 36 -6.66 -14.31 -25.08
N ASP A 37 -7.07 -13.03 -25.03
CA ASP A 37 -6.29 -11.96 -24.43
C ASP A 37 -7.14 -11.17 -23.43
N PHE A 38 -6.66 -11.05 -22.18
CA PHE A 38 -7.42 -10.38 -21.12
C PHE A 38 -7.65 -8.89 -21.40
N PHE A 39 -6.72 -8.24 -22.09
CA PHE A 39 -6.82 -6.81 -22.39
C PHE A 39 -7.88 -6.56 -23.47
N LEU A 40 -7.97 -7.43 -24.47
CA LEU A 40 -9.05 -7.36 -25.47
C LEU A 40 -10.43 -7.41 -24.82
N TYR A 41 -10.65 -8.39 -23.94
CA TYR A 41 -11.93 -8.52 -23.23
C TYR A 41 -12.19 -7.35 -22.25
N ASN A 42 -11.14 -6.79 -21.64
CA ASN A 42 -11.25 -5.58 -20.83
C ASN A 42 -11.73 -4.37 -21.64
N ILE A 43 -11.20 -4.17 -22.84
CA ILE A 43 -11.64 -3.09 -23.74
C ILE A 43 -13.10 -3.29 -24.13
N LYS A 44 -13.47 -4.50 -24.57
CA LYS A 44 -14.86 -4.85 -24.93
C LYS A 44 -15.81 -4.57 -23.78
N ALA A 45 -15.49 -5.04 -22.58
CA ALA A 45 -16.30 -4.80 -21.38
C ALA A 45 -16.46 -3.31 -21.07
N SER A 46 -15.36 -2.53 -21.16
CA SER A 46 -15.36 -1.10 -20.90
C SER A 46 -16.29 -0.34 -21.84
N MET A 47 -16.24 -0.65 -23.13
CA MET A 47 -17.04 0.04 -24.15
C MET A 47 -18.53 -0.36 -24.09
N LEU A 48 -18.81 -1.65 -23.86
CA LEU A 48 -20.16 -2.13 -23.64
C LEU A 48 -20.80 -1.54 -22.38
N ASN A 49 -20.02 -1.42 -21.28
CA ASN A 49 -20.46 -0.74 -20.07
C ASN A 49 -20.83 0.74 -20.33
N LYS A 50 -19.99 1.48 -21.08
CA LYS A 50 -20.29 2.87 -21.49
C LYS A 50 -21.57 3.00 -22.32
N ARG A 51 -21.86 1.99 -23.16
CA ARG A 51 -23.05 1.96 -24.00
C ARG A 51 -24.31 1.43 -23.27
N GLY A 52 -24.17 1.03 -21.98
CA GLY A 52 -25.27 0.48 -21.19
C GLY A 52 -25.59 -1.00 -21.44
N HIS A 53 -24.78 -1.71 -22.21
CA HIS A 53 -24.92 -3.14 -22.49
C HIS A 53 -24.33 -3.98 -21.36
N LEU A 54 -24.90 -3.87 -20.14
CA LEU A 54 -24.30 -4.39 -18.92
C LEU A 54 -24.12 -5.91 -18.89
N LYS A 55 -25.03 -6.68 -19.48
CA LYS A 55 -24.92 -8.16 -19.52
C LYS A 55 -23.72 -8.60 -20.37
N GLU A 56 -23.60 -8.05 -21.57
CA GLU A 56 -22.47 -8.32 -22.45
C GLU A 56 -21.16 -7.80 -21.87
N ALA A 57 -21.18 -6.64 -21.21
CA ALA A 57 -20.03 -6.12 -20.47
C ALA A 57 -19.58 -7.07 -19.37
N LYS A 58 -20.53 -7.67 -18.62
CA LYS A 58 -20.25 -8.67 -17.58
C LYS A 58 -19.57 -9.91 -18.18
N GLU A 59 -20.11 -10.47 -19.26
CA GLU A 59 -19.52 -11.65 -19.91
C GLU A 59 -18.08 -11.40 -20.35
N ASN A 60 -17.79 -10.23 -20.92
CA ASN A 60 -16.44 -9.88 -21.35
C ASN A 60 -15.49 -9.64 -20.18
N ILE A 61 -15.93 -8.97 -19.10
CA ILE A 61 -15.06 -8.75 -17.94
C ILE A 61 -14.77 -10.06 -17.20
N GLU A 62 -15.73 -11.00 -17.14
CA GLU A 62 -15.53 -12.33 -16.56
C GLU A 62 -14.48 -13.14 -17.35
N LYS A 63 -14.52 -13.10 -18.67
CA LYS A 63 -13.49 -13.69 -19.52
C LYS A 63 -12.12 -13.06 -19.24
N SER A 64 -12.05 -11.73 -19.19
CA SER A 64 -10.81 -11.01 -18.89
C SER A 64 -10.22 -11.43 -17.52
N ILE A 65 -11.03 -11.43 -16.47
CA ILE A 65 -10.64 -11.84 -15.11
C ILE A 65 -10.19 -13.31 -15.09
N SER A 66 -10.95 -14.21 -15.75
CA SER A 66 -10.58 -15.62 -15.82
C SER A 66 -9.23 -15.85 -16.49
N LEU A 67 -8.91 -15.10 -17.54
CA LEU A 67 -7.61 -15.17 -18.21
C LEU A 67 -6.49 -14.66 -17.30
N ILE A 68 -6.72 -13.57 -16.56
CA ILE A 68 -5.77 -13.06 -15.56
C ILE A 68 -5.52 -14.11 -14.49
N ASP A 69 -6.58 -14.64 -13.86
CA ASP A 69 -6.47 -15.62 -12.77
C ASP A 69 -5.78 -16.91 -13.24
N LYS A 70 -6.09 -17.39 -14.44
CA LYS A 70 -5.48 -18.58 -15.06
C LYS A 70 -3.99 -18.35 -15.34
N THR A 71 -3.65 -17.19 -15.86
CA THR A 71 -2.27 -16.87 -16.26
C THR A 71 -1.40 -16.61 -15.03
N ILE A 72 -1.89 -15.87 -14.04
CA ILE A 72 -1.15 -15.49 -12.84
C ILE A 72 -1.14 -16.62 -11.81
N GLY A 73 -2.26 -17.35 -11.64
CA GLY A 73 -2.39 -18.45 -10.69
C GLY A 73 -1.55 -19.68 -11.00
N SER A 74 -1.12 -19.85 -12.25
CA SER A 74 -0.33 -21.02 -12.71
C SER A 74 1.18 -20.83 -12.64
N MET A 75 1.69 -19.67 -12.23
CA MET A 75 3.12 -19.34 -12.27
C MET A 75 3.71 -18.98 -10.92
N PRO A 76 4.94 -19.48 -10.61
CA PRO A 76 5.72 -18.98 -9.50
C PRO A 76 5.91 -17.48 -9.62
N ILE A 77 5.87 -16.75 -8.51
CA ILE A 77 5.95 -15.28 -8.48
C ILE A 77 7.20 -14.74 -9.20
N SER A 78 8.32 -15.45 -9.07
CA SER A 78 9.58 -15.17 -9.79
C SER A 78 9.46 -15.24 -11.32
N ASN A 79 8.56 -16.06 -11.85
CA ASN A 79 8.35 -16.27 -13.28
C ASN A 79 7.16 -15.46 -13.85
N ARG A 80 6.38 -14.78 -13.00
CA ARG A 80 5.27 -13.92 -13.44
C ARG A 80 5.73 -12.77 -14.34
N TYR A 81 7.01 -12.42 -14.26
CA TYR A 81 7.66 -11.46 -15.16
C TYR A 81 8.14 -12.06 -16.48
N SER A 82 8.29 -13.38 -16.58
CA SER A 82 8.90 -14.04 -17.73
C SER A 82 7.93 -14.56 -18.77
N ILE A 83 6.61 -14.53 -18.52
CA ILE A 83 5.59 -14.93 -19.51
C ILE A 83 5.73 -14.12 -20.80
N PHE A 84 6.15 -12.86 -20.66
CA PHE A 84 6.32 -11.92 -21.75
C PHE A 84 7.74 -11.86 -22.31
N GLN A 85 8.72 -12.53 -21.68
CA GLN A 85 10.11 -12.56 -22.14
C GLN A 85 10.41 -13.67 -23.16
N LYS A 86 9.51 -14.64 -23.34
CA LYS A 86 9.82 -15.84 -24.12
C LYS A 86 9.83 -15.66 -25.65
N GLU A 87 9.36 -14.55 -26.18
CA GLU A 87 9.26 -14.35 -27.63
C GLU A 87 10.10 -13.17 -28.17
N GLY A 88 11.16 -12.77 -27.49
CA GLY A 88 12.25 -12.02 -28.12
C GLY A 88 11.95 -10.63 -28.71
N ASN A 89 10.84 -9.99 -28.39
CA ASN A 89 10.48 -8.68 -28.92
C ASN A 89 10.54 -7.57 -27.85
N PHE A 90 11.32 -6.53 -28.13
CA PHE A 90 11.56 -5.32 -27.33
C PHE A 90 10.31 -4.57 -26.86
N GLN A 91 9.17 -4.85 -27.43
CA GLN A 91 7.88 -4.23 -27.09
C GLN A 91 7.36 -4.65 -25.71
N TYR A 92 7.75 -5.80 -25.18
CA TYR A 92 7.22 -6.37 -23.92
C TYR A 92 7.88 -5.83 -22.64
N GLU A 93 9.07 -5.26 -22.68
CA GLU A 93 9.68 -4.61 -21.52
C GLU A 93 8.88 -3.36 -21.07
N VAL A 94 8.28 -2.64 -21.99
CA VAL A 94 7.37 -1.51 -21.68
C VAL A 94 6.09 -1.99 -21.01
N TYR A 95 5.67 -3.23 -21.26
CA TYR A 95 4.47 -3.83 -20.67
C TYR A 95 4.66 -4.33 -19.24
N SER A 96 5.86 -4.74 -18.82
CA SER A 96 6.05 -5.34 -17.50
C SER A 96 5.66 -4.41 -16.35
N ASN A 97 5.93 -3.11 -16.47
CA ASN A 97 5.50 -2.11 -15.49
C ASN A 97 4.04 -1.69 -15.65
N ASN A 98 3.47 -1.80 -16.84
CA ASN A 98 2.09 -1.40 -17.13
C ASN A 98 1.09 -2.54 -16.92
N ILE A 99 1.52 -3.81 -16.93
CA ILE A 99 0.59 -4.94 -16.84
C ILE A 99 -0.14 -4.98 -15.49
N LYS A 100 0.53 -4.67 -14.39
CA LYS A 100 -0.11 -4.59 -13.06
C LYS A 100 -1.15 -3.48 -13.00
N VAL A 101 -0.88 -2.36 -13.65
CA VAL A 101 -1.86 -1.26 -13.82
C VAL A 101 -3.06 -1.74 -14.61
N LEU A 102 -2.84 -2.44 -15.72
CA LEU A 102 -3.92 -2.99 -16.54
C LEU A 102 -4.75 -4.03 -15.81
N ILE A 103 -4.11 -4.92 -15.04
CA ILE A 103 -4.77 -5.90 -14.20
C ILE A 103 -5.62 -5.22 -13.14
N LYS A 104 -5.04 -4.27 -12.40
CA LYS A 104 -5.77 -3.45 -11.42
C LYS A 104 -6.98 -2.78 -12.06
N ASP A 105 -6.81 -2.13 -13.20
CA ASP A 105 -7.88 -1.43 -13.90
C ASP A 105 -8.96 -2.39 -14.39
N THR A 106 -8.60 -3.62 -14.75
CA THR A 106 -9.57 -4.67 -15.12
C THR A 106 -10.45 -5.03 -13.92
N TYR A 107 -9.86 -5.21 -12.73
CA TYR A 107 -10.65 -5.49 -11.53
C TYR A 107 -11.52 -4.29 -11.11
N ILE A 108 -11.05 -3.06 -11.26
CA ILE A 108 -11.88 -1.86 -11.00
C ILE A 108 -13.07 -1.82 -11.92
N LYS A 109 -12.87 -2.05 -13.22
CA LYS A 109 -13.98 -2.10 -14.19
C LYS A 109 -14.95 -3.24 -13.90
N GLY A 110 -14.45 -4.40 -13.50
CA GLY A 110 -15.28 -5.51 -13.03
C GLY A 110 -16.15 -5.09 -11.85
N ALA A 111 -15.55 -4.46 -10.85
CA ALA A 111 -16.28 -3.96 -9.69
C ALA A 111 -17.39 -2.97 -10.07
N GLU A 112 -17.12 -2.05 -11.01
CA GLU A 112 -18.11 -1.09 -11.52
C GLU A 112 -19.27 -1.79 -12.24
N ILE A 113 -18.99 -2.76 -13.11
CA ILE A 113 -20.01 -3.51 -13.85
C ILE A 113 -20.90 -4.31 -12.89
N TYR A 114 -20.29 -5.03 -11.94
CA TYR A 114 -21.03 -5.79 -10.93
C TYR A 114 -21.88 -4.89 -10.04
N ALA A 115 -21.36 -3.75 -9.64
CA ALA A 115 -22.13 -2.79 -8.83
C ALA A 115 -23.37 -2.24 -9.58
N LYS A 116 -23.25 -1.98 -10.89
CA LYS A 116 -24.39 -1.57 -11.74
C LYS A 116 -25.42 -2.68 -11.93
N LEU A 117 -25.03 -3.92 -11.73
CA LEU A 117 -25.90 -5.09 -11.76
C LEU A 117 -26.40 -5.50 -10.37
N ASP A 118 -26.18 -4.67 -9.36
CA ASP A 118 -26.52 -4.91 -7.94
C ASP A 118 -25.85 -6.18 -7.36
N ASP A 119 -24.75 -6.65 -7.94
CA ASP A 119 -23.97 -7.78 -7.46
C ASP A 119 -22.87 -7.27 -6.51
N TYR A 120 -23.26 -7.02 -5.26
CA TYR A 120 -22.39 -6.46 -4.23
C TYR A 120 -21.15 -7.32 -3.93
N GLU A 121 -21.31 -8.64 -3.79
CA GLU A 121 -20.23 -9.54 -3.42
C GLU A 121 -19.17 -9.65 -4.52
N ALA A 122 -19.59 -9.77 -5.77
CA ALA A 122 -18.68 -9.78 -6.90
C ALA A 122 -17.95 -8.42 -7.06
N SER A 123 -18.66 -7.32 -6.86
CA SER A 123 -18.09 -5.98 -6.87
C SER A 123 -17.03 -5.83 -5.77
N LEU A 124 -17.34 -6.23 -4.53
CA LEU A 124 -16.40 -6.18 -3.40
C LEU A 124 -15.16 -7.06 -3.66
N SER A 125 -15.36 -8.28 -4.19
CA SER A 125 -14.27 -9.18 -4.56
C SER A 125 -13.32 -8.55 -5.57
N CYS A 126 -13.86 -7.90 -6.60
CA CYS A 126 -13.06 -7.18 -7.58
C CYS A 126 -12.28 -6.00 -6.96
N TYR A 127 -12.90 -5.19 -6.10
CA TYR A 127 -12.18 -4.11 -5.41
C TYR A 127 -11.06 -4.64 -4.51
N LYS A 128 -11.28 -5.75 -3.80
CA LYS A 128 -10.22 -6.40 -3.00
C LYS A 128 -9.01 -6.79 -3.87
N LYS A 129 -9.25 -7.42 -5.02
CA LYS A 129 -8.18 -7.78 -5.96
C LYS A 129 -7.49 -6.54 -6.56
N ALA A 130 -8.24 -5.48 -6.86
CA ALA A 130 -7.65 -4.23 -7.31
C ALA A 130 -6.72 -3.61 -6.27
N GLN A 131 -7.10 -3.58 -4.99
CA GLN A 131 -6.26 -3.12 -3.88
C GLN A 131 -4.98 -3.96 -3.76
N TYR A 132 -5.07 -5.27 -3.90
CA TYR A 132 -3.92 -6.15 -3.93
C TYR A 132 -2.89 -5.73 -4.99
N TYR A 133 -3.33 -5.49 -6.23
CA TYR A 133 -2.43 -5.06 -7.30
C TYR A 133 -1.90 -3.63 -7.11
N MET A 134 -2.61 -2.78 -6.37
CA MET A 134 -2.12 -1.44 -6.01
C MET A 134 -0.84 -1.50 -5.20
N SER A 135 -0.72 -2.42 -4.25
CA SER A 135 0.46 -2.56 -3.39
C SER A 135 1.76 -2.74 -4.17
N PHE A 136 1.70 -3.34 -5.37
CA PHE A 136 2.86 -3.53 -6.23
C PHE A 136 3.29 -2.28 -7.01
N ILE A 137 2.37 -1.32 -7.21
CA ILE A 137 2.62 -0.14 -8.05
C ILE A 137 3.28 0.98 -7.25
N GLU A 138 3.08 0.99 -5.93
CA GLU A 138 3.34 2.12 -5.04
C GLU A 138 4.72 2.12 -4.36
N ARG A 139 5.69 1.36 -4.89
CA ARG A 139 7.04 1.35 -4.31
C ARG A 139 7.71 2.71 -4.45
N GLU A 140 8.23 3.23 -3.36
CA GLU A 140 8.83 4.55 -3.28
C GLU A 140 10.33 4.52 -2.93
N PHE A 141 10.83 3.39 -2.42
CA PHE A 141 12.21 3.24 -2.00
C PHE A 141 12.95 2.29 -2.94
N ASN A 142 14.13 2.73 -3.42
CA ASN A 142 15.01 1.94 -4.30
C ASN A 142 16.15 1.25 -3.54
N GLU A 143 16.38 1.64 -2.28
CA GLU A 143 17.38 1.03 -1.40
C GLU A 143 16.88 -0.32 -0.90
N ASP A 144 17.78 -1.29 -0.74
CA ASP A 144 17.43 -2.62 -0.21
C ASP A 144 16.91 -2.55 1.22
N PHE A 145 17.42 -1.60 2.01
CA PHE A 145 17.01 -1.35 3.39
C PHE A 145 16.74 0.14 3.63
N VAL A 146 15.76 0.41 4.48
CA VAL A 146 15.35 1.76 4.87
C VAL A 146 15.39 1.88 6.38
N ASP A 147 16.11 2.91 6.87
CA ASP A 147 16.12 3.26 8.29
C ASP A 147 14.85 3.99 8.66
N LEU A 148 14.06 3.40 9.54
CA LEU A 148 12.77 3.92 10.01
C LEU A 148 12.72 3.98 11.53
N PHE A 149 12.14 5.05 12.07
CA PHE A 149 12.12 5.33 13.51
C PHE A 149 10.69 5.31 14.04
N SER A 150 10.46 4.57 15.12
CA SER A 150 9.16 4.44 15.77
C SER A 150 9.21 4.96 17.19
N PHE A 151 8.60 6.13 17.43
CA PHE A 151 8.42 6.68 18.77
C PHE A 151 7.27 5.99 19.47
N ARG A 152 7.50 5.48 20.67
CA ARG A 152 6.52 4.64 21.36
C ARG A 152 6.51 4.88 22.87
N LYS A 153 5.30 4.87 23.41
CA LYS A 153 5.07 4.64 24.82
C LYS A 153 5.51 3.21 25.17
N PHE A 154 6.23 3.04 26.28
CA PHE A 154 6.54 1.71 26.79
C PHE A 154 5.31 1.13 27.51
N ASN A 155 4.68 0.15 26.91
CA ASN A 155 3.50 -0.54 27.42
C ASN A 155 3.50 -2.00 26.95
N GLN A 156 2.48 -2.78 27.36
CA GLN A 156 2.38 -4.19 27.03
C GLN A 156 2.43 -4.48 25.51
N TYR A 157 1.89 -3.60 24.67
CA TYR A 157 1.91 -3.77 23.21
C TYR A 157 3.31 -3.55 22.62
N THR A 158 4.01 -2.52 23.09
CA THR A 158 5.40 -2.28 22.71
C THR A 158 6.31 -3.41 23.19
N LEU A 159 6.06 -3.90 24.38
CA LEU A 159 6.79 -5.03 24.95
C LEU A 159 6.56 -6.31 24.14
N SER A 160 5.31 -6.62 23.78
CA SER A 160 4.97 -7.77 22.93
C SER A 160 5.64 -7.66 21.55
N ASP A 161 5.63 -6.47 20.92
CA ASP A 161 6.30 -6.24 19.64
C ASP A 161 7.80 -6.55 19.71
N LEU A 162 8.47 -6.12 20.80
CA LEU A 162 9.90 -6.38 20.99
C LEU A 162 10.21 -7.85 21.30
N ILE A 163 9.39 -8.53 22.12
CA ILE A 163 9.59 -9.95 22.49
C ILE A 163 9.39 -10.86 21.28
N GLU A 164 8.36 -10.59 20.48
CA GLU A 164 7.96 -11.45 19.36
C GLU A 164 8.61 -11.03 18.04
N ASN A 165 9.51 -10.01 18.07
CA ASN A 165 10.14 -9.41 16.89
C ASN A 165 9.11 -9.12 15.79
N LYS A 166 8.10 -8.30 16.11
CA LYS A 166 7.01 -7.96 15.21
C LYS A 166 6.73 -6.47 15.17
N ILE A 167 6.01 -6.04 14.15
CA ILE A 167 5.43 -4.71 14.04
C ILE A 167 3.91 -4.85 14.05
N THR A 168 3.26 -4.30 15.07
CA THR A 168 1.80 -4.25 15.11
C THR A 168 1.29 -3.15 14.19
N VAL A 169 0.40 -3.51 13.27
CA VAL A 169 -0.33 -2.61 12.39
C VAL A 169 -1.75 -2.36 12.91
N SER A 170 -2.31 -1.20 12.60
CA SER A 170 -3.61 -0.75 13.08
C SER A 170 -4.50 -0.28 11.93
N PRO A 171 -5.83 -0.29 12.08
CA PRO A 171 -6.70 0.31 11.08
C PRO A 171 -6.48 1.82 11.00
N SER A 172 -6.73 2.40 9.85
CA SER A 172 -6.61 3.86 9.63
C SER A 172 -7.50 4.67 10.59
N THR A 173 -8.63 4.11 11.02
CA THR A 173 -9.53 4.71 11.99
C THR A 173 -8.95 4.84 13.40
N ALA A 174 -7.80 4.22 13.68
CA ALA A 174 -7.10 4.32 14.95
C ALA A 174 -6.05 5.43 15.00
N MET A 175 -5.92 6.22 13.93
CA MET A 175 -5.02 7.39 13.92
C MET A 175 -5.51 8.45 14.91
N ASN A 176 -4.57 9.19 15.50
CA ASN A 176 -4.86 10.23 16.49
C ASN A 176 -5.51 11.49 15.90
N ASP A 177 -5.23 11.78 14.64
CA ASP A 177 -5.83 12.90 13.93
C ASP A 177 -7.09 12.41 13.20
N PRO A 178 -8.30 12.97 13.48
CA PRO A 178 -9.53 12.58 12.81
C PRO A 178 -9.52 12.92 11.31
N PHE A 179 -8.64 13.81 10.86
CA PHE A 179 -8.46 14.15 9.46
C PHE A 179 -7.38 13.29 8.78
N ASP A 180 -6.67 12.48 9.55
CA ASP A 180 -5.67 11.58 9.00
C ASP A 180 -6.34 10.43 8.23
N SER A 181 -5.69 10.03 7.15
CA SER A 181 -6.26 9.11 6.18
C SER A 181 -7.63 9.62 5.69
N ILE A 182 -7.60 10.51 4.71
CA ILE A 182 -8.78 11.16 4.10
C ILE A 182 -9.93 10.18 3.86
N ILE A 183 -9.59 8.89 3.67
CA ILE A 183 -10.56 7.82 3.52
C ILE A 183 -11.46 7.64 4.74
N ASN A 184 -11.01 8.02 5.95
CA ASN A 184 -11.87 7.96 7.13
C ASN A 184 -13.01 8.97 7.05
N LEU A 185 -12.77 10.12 6.42
CA LEU A 185 -13.81 11.13 6.16
C LEU A 185 -14.75 10.68 5.05
N TRP A 186 -14.27 9.85 4.12
CA TRP A 186 -15.01 9.45 2.93
C TRP A 186 -15.57 8.03 3.01
N ALA A 187 -15.11 7.23 3.95
CA ALA A 187 -15.59 5.86 4.15
C ALA A 187 -17.02 5.79 4.71
N THR A 188 -17.66 6.92 5.00
CA THR A 188 -19.11 6.90 5.24
C THR A 188 -19.82 6.69 3.91
N GLU A 189 -20.80 5.78 3.90
CA GLU A 189 -21.59 5.48 2.69
C GLU A 189 -22.18 6.77 2.06
N GLU A 190 -22.49 7.78 2.86
CA GLU A 190 -23.02 9.07 2.42
C GLU A 190 -22.00 9.90 1.64
N HIS A 191 -20.76 10.01 2.12
CA HIS A 191 -19.71 10.76 1.43
C HIS A 191 -19.30 10.08 0.13
N LEU A 192 -19.13 8.76 0.13
CA LEU A 192 -18.83 8.01 -1.08
C LEU A 192 -19.97 8.07 -2.10
N ALA A 193 -21.24 8.06 -1.63
CA ALA A 193 -22.39 8.23 -2.50
C ALA A 193 -22.46 9.62 -3.13
N MET A 194 -21.96 10.66 -2.46
CA MET A 194 -21.85 12.00 -3.05
C MET A 194 -20.73 12.10 -4.08
N MET A 195 -19.66 11.36 -3.89
CA MET A 195 -18.46 11.41 -4.75
C MET A 195 -18.51 10.43 -5.91
N CYS A 196 -19.12 9.27 -5.74
CA CYS A 196 -19.37 8.33 -6.82
C CYS A 196 -20.56 8.79 -7.64
N LYS A 197 -20.38 8.97 -8.94
CA LYS A 197 -21.50 9.32 -9.87
C LYS A 197 -22.64 8.30 -9.76
N GLU A 198 -22.35 7.10 -9.33
CA GLU A 198 -23.30 6.00 -9.15
C GLU A 198 -23.22 5.47 -7.72
N LYS A 199 -24.29 5.63 -6.96
CA LYS A 199 -24.38 5.25 -5.54
C LYS A 199 -24.12 3.75 -5.28
N SER A 200 -24.40 2.89 -6.28
CA SER A 200 -24.19 1.44 -6.20
C SER A 200 -22.73 1.04 -5.96
N HIS A 201 -21.78 1.89 -6.37
CA HIS A 201 -20.33 1.62 -6.19
C HIS A 201 -19.80 1.97 -4.80
N ALA A 202 -20.46 2.85 -4.09
CA ALA A 202 -19.93 3.44 -2.87
C ALA A 202 -19.68 2.40 -1.77
N LYS A 203 -20.64 1.52 -1.54
CA LYS A 203 -20.57 0.54 -0.45
C LYS A 203 -19.48 -0.53 -0.61
N PRO A 204 -19.39 -1.29 -1.72
CA PRO A 204 -18.32 -2.27 -1.90
C PRO A 204 -16.95 -1.63 -1.94
N TYR A 205 -16.84 -0.43 -2.50
CA TYR A 205 -15.60 0.34 -2.52
C TYR A 205 -15.14 0.71 -1.12
N ALA A 206 -16.00 1.35 -0.31
CA ALA A 206 -15.71 1.68 1.09
C ALA A 206 -15.28 0.44 1.90
N LYS A 207 -15.99 -0.68 1.70
CA LYS A 207 -15.69 -1.93 2.39
C LYS A 207 -14.30 -2.44 2.05
N SER A 208 -13.83 -2.29 0.80
CA SER A 208 -12.51 -2.75 0.39
C SER A 208 -11.37 -2.07 1.15
N PHE A 209 -11.53 -0.81 1.55
CA PHE A 209 -10.52 -0.07 2.32
C PHE A 209 -10.40 -0.50 3.78
N GLN A 210 -11.43 -1.12 4.35
CA GLN A 210 -11.40 -1.61 5.73
C GLN A 210 -10.39 -2.73 5.98
N TYR A 211 -9.82 -3.31 4.92
CA TYR A 211 -8.78 -4.33 5.00
C TYR A 211 -7.35 -3.77 5.05
N ASN A 212 -7.18 -2.45 4.89
CA ASN A 212 -5.87 -1.83 5.04
C ASN A 212 -5.53 -1.61 6.51
N ARG A 213 -4.27 -1.86 6.86
CA ARG A 213 -3.67 -1.59 8.16
C ARG A 213 -2.43 -0.76 7.98
N ILE A 214 -2.13 0.07 8.95
CA ILE A 214 -1.08 1.07 8.84
C ILE A 214 -0.16 0.98 10.05
N ARG A 215 1.13 1.17 9.80
CA ARG A 215 2.13 1.48 10.82
C ARG A 215 2.91 2.72 10.42
N CYS A 216 2.95 3.71 11.28
CA CYS A 216 3.62 4.98 11.07
C CYS A 216 5.04 4.95 11.63
N PHE A 217 5.97 5.53 10.87
CA PHE A 217 7.36 5.70 11.22
C PHE A 217 7.82 7.12 10.88
N CYS A 218 8.82 7.64 11.57
CA CYS A 218 9.60 8.79 11.11
C CYS A 218 10.71 8.32 10.18
N TYR A 219 11.03 9.15 9.20
CA TYR A 219 12.11 8.93 8.24
C TYR A 219 13.09 10.11 8.22
N GLY A 220 14.36 9.85 7.96
CA GLY A 220 15.39 10.86 7.79
C GLY A 220 16.70 10.50 8.47
N LYS A 221 17.66 11.44 8.45
CA LYS A 221 18.92 11.26 9.14
C LYS A 221 18.71 11.09 10.64
N GLU A 222 19.37 10.12 11.21
CA GLU A 222 19.23 9.71 12.62
C GLU A 222 19.34 10.91 13.58
N GLU A 223 20.39 11.71 13.46
CA GLU A 223 20.60 12.87 14.32
C GLU A 223 19.47 13.91 14.27
N ASN A 224 18.76 13.99 13.13
CA ASN A 224 17.62 14.89 13.00
C ASN A 224 16.35 14.27 13.57
N VAL A 225 16.16 12.97 13.38
CA VAL A 225 14.95 12.27 13.85
C VAL A 225 14.93 12.17 15.36
N ILE A 226 16.02 11.75 16.01
CA ILE A 226 16.07 11.59 17.48
C ILE A 226 15.98 12.94 18.22
N ASN A 227 16.24 14.06 17.53
CA ASN A 227 16.11 15.42 18.06
C ASN A 227 14.73 16.06 17.86
N LYS A 228 13.76 15.37 17.26
CA LYS A 228 12.39 15.88 17.10
C LYS A 228 11.63 15.86 18.42
N THR A 229 11.72 16.93 19.19
CA THR A 229 11.12 17.03 20.54
C THR A 229 9.60 16.79 20.54
N LEU A 230 8.89 17.23 19.49
CA LEU A 230 7.44 16.97 19.35
C LEU A 230 7.12 15.47 19.22
N MET A 231 7.97 14.70 18.53
CA MET A 231 7.78 13.26 18.45
C MET A 231 7.90 12.57 19.80
N TRP A 232 8.86 12.97 20.60
CA TRP A 232 9.01 12.49 21.96
C TRP A 232 7.83 12.88 22.86
N ALA A 233 7.33 14.12 22.70
CA ALA A 233 6.19 14.60 23.48
C ALA A 233 4.89 13.86 23.14
N HIS A 234 4.59 13.72 21.85
CA HIS A 234 3.29 13.16 21.40
C HIS A 234 3.26 11.65 21.41
N TYR A 235 4.34 10.97 21.00
CA TYR A 235 4.33 9.54 20.72
C TYR A 235 5.15 8.69 21.69
N ALA A 236 6.08 9.29 22.44
CA ALA A 236 6.92 8.60 23.39
C ALA A 236 6.62 8.99 24.86
N ASP A 237 5.33 9.08 25.19
CA ASP A 237 4.87 9.32 26.56
C ASP A 237 5.58 10.51 27.24
N GLU A 238 5.55 11.67 26.60
CA GLU A 238 6.19 12.90 27.14
C GLU A 238 7.67 12.70 27.51
N HIS A 239 8.43 12.04 26.66
CA HIS A 239 9.83 11.66 26.83
C HIS A 239 10.07 10.52 27.86
N ARG A 240 9.06 9.82 28.37
CA ARG A 240 9.23 8.64 29.24
C ARG A 240 9.40 7.35 28.45
N GLY A 241 8.97 7.34 27.17
CA GLY A 241 9.00 6.19 26.29
C GLY A 241 10.33 6.00 25.57
N ILE A 242 10.25 5.35 24.44
CA ILE A 242 11.39 4.94 23.61
C ILE A 242 11.21 5.36 22.15
N CYS A 243 12.32 5.45 21.43
CA CYS A 243 12.35 5.46 19.98
C CYS A 243 13.12 4.23 19.50
N ILE A 244 12.53 3.45 18.63
CA ILE A 244 13.14 2.25 18.06
C ILE A 244 13.55 2.57 16.63
N LYS A 245 14.81 2.38 16.28
CA LYS A 245 15.29 2.40 14.92
C LYS A 245 15.22 0.99 14.36
N TYR A 246 14.47 0.82 13.29
CA TYR A 246 14.42 -0.39 12.49
C TYR A 246 15.18 -0.15 11.19
N GLN A 247 15.91 -1.13 10.77
CA GLN A 247 16.39 -1.25 9.40
C GLN A 247 15.47 -2.23 8.69
N LEU A 248 14.45 -1.69 7.98
CA LEU A 248 13.47 -2.52 7.31
C LEU A 248 13.88 -2.74 5.85
N SER A 249 13.75 -3.97 5.39
CA SER A 249 13.88 -4.25 3.96
C SER A 249 12.81 -3.45 3.21
N SER A 250 13.22 -2.65 2.23
CA SER A 250 12.28 -1.97 1.33
C SER A 250 11.51 -2.95 0.46
N HIS A 251 12.05 -4.14 0.35
CA HIS A 251 11.48 -5.30 -0.31
C HIS A 251 10.87 -6.22 0.73
N PHE A 252 9.94 -5.74 1.57
CA PHE A 252 9.05 -6.60 2.38
C PHE A 252 8.40 -7.69 1.54
N ILE A 253 8.63 -7.65 0.27
CA ILE A 253 8.34 -8.60 -0.76
C ILE A 253 9.60 -9.42 -1.02
N LYS A 254 10.19 -10.07 -0.03
CA LYS A 254 10.81 -11.35 -0.32
C LYS A 254 9.66 -12.26 -0.70
N GLN A 255 9.71 -12.69 -1.93
CA GLN A 255 8.94 -13.81 -2.46
C GLN A 255 9.19 -15.01 -1.56
N ASP A 256 8.49 -15.05 -0.43
CA ASP A 256 8.33 -16.27 0.32
C ASP A 256 7.31 -17.09 -0.47
N GLU A 257 7.59 -18.36 -0.65
CA GLU A 257 6.71 -19.35 -1.30
C GLU A 257 5.30 -19.37 -0.68
N ASN A 258 5.09 -18.68 0.45
CA ASN A 258 3.86 -18.59 1.22
C ASN A 258 3.10 -17.25 1.11
N ASP A 259 3.42 -16.35 0.17
CA ASP A 259 2.74 -15.06 -0.05
C ASP A 259 2.70 -14.11 1.17
N LYS A 260 3.57 -14.29 2.17
CA LYS A 260 3.46 -13.66 3.49
C LYS A 260 3.55 -12.12 3.47
N TYR A 261 4.21 -11.53 2.46
CA TYR A 261 4.49 -10.09 2.40
C TYR A 261 4.03 -9.40 1.10
N GLU A 262 3.31 -10.08 0.23
CA GLU A 262 2.91 -9.54 -1.08
C GLU A 262 1.96 -8.33 -1.00
N HIS A 263 1.38 -8.07 0.17
CA HIS A 263 0.36 -7.04 0.36
C HIS A 263 0.89 -5.76 1.02
N MET A 264 2.18 -5.72 1.37
CA MET A 264 2.78 -4.63 2.13
C MET A 264 3.64 -3.73 1.25
N TYR A 265 3.62 -2.43 1.54
CA TYR A 265 4.49 -1.46 0.91
C TYR A 265 4.78 -0.28 1.84
N LEU A 266 5.94 0.36 1.64
CA LEU A 266 6.32 1.57 2.33
C LEU A 266 5.99 2.79 1.47
N LYS A 267 5.30 3.79 2.06
CA LYS A 267 4.92 5.03 1.38
C LYS A 267 5.24 6.24 2.24
N LYS A 268 5.89 7.26 1.66
CA LYS A 268 6.05 8.57 2.28
C LYS A 268 4.72 9.29 2.34
N VAL A 269 4.48 9.96 3.45
CA VAL A 269 3.28 10.79 3.61
C VAL A 269 3.45 12.08 2.82
N GLU A 270 2.46 12.40 2.01
CA GLU A 270 2.34 13.69 1.33
C GLU A 270 1.57 14.66 2.23
N TYR A 271 2.21 15.78 2.56
CA TYR A 271 1.62 16.82 3.41
C TYR A 271 1.01 17.92 2.55
N THR A 272 -0.28 18.18 2.74
CA THR A 272 -1.01 19.14 1.91
C THR A 272 -2.05 19.92 2.70
N ASP A 273 -2.29 21.17 2.30
CA ASP A 273 -3.43 21.98 2.74
C ASP A 273 -4.55 21.99 1.69
N LYS A 274 -4.34 21.30 0.57
CA LYS A 274 -5.29 21.29 -0.54
C LYS A 274 -6.35 20.23 -0.30
N THR A 275 -7.59 20.57 -0.60
CA THR A 275 -8.65 19.57 -0.71
C THR A 275 -8.29 18.58 -1.81
N ILE A 276 -8.24 17.31 -1.46
CA ILE A 276 -8.02 16.25 -2.45
C ILE A 276 -9.38 15.96 -3.08
N SER A 277 -9.51 16.28 -4.36
CA SER A 277 -10.68 15.91 -5.15
C SER A 277 -10.51 14.48 -5.65
N ILE A 278 -11.49 13.64 -5.37
CA ILE A 278 -11.57 12.28 -5.88
C ILE A 278 -12.60 12.26 -6.99
N GLU A 279 -12.15 12.41 -8.21
CA GLU A 279 -13.04 12.47 -9.36
C GLU A 279 -13.56 11.10 -9.81
N THR A 280 -12.91 10.02 -9.36
CA THR A 280 -13.24 8.65 -9.78
C THR A 280 -12.97 7.63 -8.66
N PRO A 281 -13.64 6.47 -8.66
CA PRO A 281 -13.35 5.36 -7.73
C PRO A 281 -11.96 4.72 -7.94
N THR A 282 -11.12 5.30 -8.78
CA THR A 282 -9.73 4.91 -9.02
C THR A 282 -8.77 5.59 -8.07
N ILE A 283 -9.21 5.89 -6.84
CA ILE A 283 -8.31 6.44 -5.84
C ILE A 283 -7.17 5.47 -5.64
N ASN A 284 -6.00 6.01 -5.85
CA ASN A 284 -4.79 5.39 -5.37
C ASN A 284 -4.91 5.22 -3.85
N SER A 285 -4.87 3.97 -3.38
CA SER A 285 -4.91 3.68 -1.94
C SER A 285 -3.78 4.39 -1.20
N ALA A 286 -2.64 4.61 -1.85
CA ALA A 286 -1.53 5.37 -1.30
C ALA A 286 -1.92 6.82 -1.00
N ILE A 287 -2.64 7.51 -1.90
CA ILE A 287 -3.15 8.86 -1.62
C ILE A 287 -4.11 8.82 -0.42
N ALA A 288 -4.98 7.82 -0.37
CA ALA A 288 -5.96 7.70 0.68
C ALA A 288 -5.34 7.48 2.08
N PHE A 289 -4.26 6.70 2.15
CA PHE A 289 -3.63 6.30 3.41
C PHE A 289 -2.31 7.02 3.71
N ALA A 290 -1.74 7.75 2.78
CA ALA A 290 -0.47 8.44 2.94
C ALA A 290 -0.55 9.94 2.61
N THR A 291 -1.67 10.57 2.94
CA THR A 291 -1.85 12.02 2.87
C THR A 291 -2.27 12.56 4.21
N LYS A 292 -1.68 13.68 4.63
CA LYS A 292 -1.90 14.29 5.95
C LYS A 292 -1.85 15.81 5.87
N GLY A 293 -2.47 16.49 6.84
CA GLY A 293 -2.42 17.95 6.97
C GLY A 293 -0.98 18.45 7.12
N LYS A 294 -0.69 19.62 6.56
CA LYS A 294 0.66 20.20 6.51
C LYS A 294 1.24 20.51 7.89
N GLU A 295 0.39 20.75 8.88
CA GLU A 295 0.79 20.97 10.26
C GLU A 295 1.60 19.81 10.85
N TRP A 296 1.38 18.60 10.34
CA TRP A 296 2.06 17.37 10.75
C TRP A 296 3.37 17.11 10.00
N SER A 297 3.79 17.99 9.09
CA SER A 297 4.98 17.79 8.25
C SER A 297 6.28 17.60 9.03
N TYR A 298 6.34 18.05 10.29
CA TYR A 298 7.47 17.81 11.18
C TYR A 298 7.71 16.32 11.46
N GLU A 299 6.71 15.48 11.31
CA GLU A 299 6.85 14.03 11.52
C GLU A 299 7.75 13.39 10.47
N ASN A 300 7.74 13.90 9.23
CA ASN A 300 8.43 13.30 8.08
C ASN A 300 8.14 11.80 8.02
N GLU A 301 6.85 11.50 7.88
CA GLU A 301 6.30 10.17 8.10
C GLU A 301 6.48 9.26 6.88
N VAL A 302 6.80 8.00 7.16
CA VAL A 302 6.68 6.87 6.23
C VAL A 302 5.70 5.88 6.83
N ARG A 303 4.78 5.40 6.04
CA ARG A 303 3.80 4.38 6.44
C ARG A 303 4.12 3.04 5.81
N LEU A 304 4.16 2.02 6.64
CA LEU A 304 3.95 0.65 6.20
C LEU A 304 2.44 0.47 6.06
N ILE A 305 2.01 0.20 4.84
CA ILE A 305 0.60 -0.06 4.53
C ILE A 305 0.50 -1.53 4.16
N ASP A 306 -0.32 -2.25 4.90
CA ASP A 306 -0.62 -3.67 4.67
C ASP A 306 -2.07 -3.83 4.26
N TYR A 307 -2.27 -4.44 3.11
CA TYR A 307 -3.59 -4.83 2.62
C TYR A 307 -3.77 -6.33 2.75
N ASN A 308 -4.50 -6.79 3.77
CA ASN A 308 -4.75 -8.20 3.96
C ASN A 308 -6.26 -8.51 4.11
N PRO A 309 -6.92 -8.90 3.00
CA PRO A 309 -8.36 -9.18 3.03
C PRO A 309 -8.73 -10.44 3.80
N ASN A 310 -7.75 -11.27 4.16
CA ASN A 310 -7.95 -12.53 4.88
C ASN A 310 -7.89 -12.36 6.41
N ILE A 311 -7.45 -11.19 6.90
CA ILE A 311 -7.36 -10.90 8.33
C ILE A 311 -8.44 -9.90 8.72
N GLU A 312 -9.43 -10.36 9.47
CA GLU A 312 -10.50 -9.49 9.99
C GLU A 312 -10.11 -8.74 11.26
N ALA A 313 -9.08 -9.22 11.98
CA ALA A 313 -8.62 -8.57 13.20
C ALA A 313 -8.24 -7.10 12.93
N PRO A 314 -8.73 -6.15 13.78
CA PRO A 314 -8.41 -4.73 13.59
C PRO A 314 -6.93 -4.45 13.84
N TYR A 315 -6.28 -5.20 14.71
CA TYR A 315 -4.85 -5.10 15.03
C TYR A 315 -4.21 -6.46 14.90
N TYR A 316 -3.05 -6.53 14.27
CA TYR A 316 -2.24 -7.75 14.25
C TYR A 316 -0.75 -7.41 14.09
N GLY A 317 0.10 -8.36 14.48
CA GLY A 317 1.55 -8.23 14.37
C GLY A 317 2.05 -8.85 13.07
N ILE A 318 2.89 -8.12 12.38
CA ILE A 318 3.67 -8.59 11.24
C ILE A 318 5.01 -9.03 11.79
N ALA A 319 5.32 -10.33 11.69
CA ALA A 319 6.62 -10.84 12.12
C ALA A 319 7.73 -10.26 11.23
N LEU A 320 8.77 -9.73 11.85
CA LEU A 320 9.96 -9.28 11.14
C LEU A 320 10.84 -10.50 10.79
N ASP A 321 11.48 -10.44 9.65
CA ASP A 321 12.52 -11.41 9.31
C ASP A 321 13.79 -11.15 10.14
N THR A 322 14.77 -12.04 10.01
CA THR A 322 16.04 -11.93 10.76
C THR A 322 16.90 -10.73 10.34
N GLU A 323 16.62 -10.13 9.18
CA GLU A 323 17.32 -8.95 8.66
C GLU A 323 16.65 -7.64 9.07
N SER A 324 15.35 -7.67 9.43
CA SER A 324 14.52 -6.52 9.78
C SER A 324 14.31 -6.42 11.30
N VAL A 325 15.38 -6.42 12.08
CA VAL A 325 15.34 -6.35 13.55
C VAL A 325 15.50 -4.89 14.04
N PRO A 326 15.16 -4.59 15.31
CA PRO A 326 15.56 -3.33 15.93
C PRO A 326 17.09 -3.15 15.90
N GLU A 327 17.59 -2.13 15.20
CA GLU A 327 19.03 -1.82 15.15
C GLU A 327 19.46 -1.05 16.41
N SER A 328 18.64 -0.10 16.83
CA SER A 328 18.94 0.77 17.98
C SER A 328 17.66 1.13 18.75
N ILE A 329 17.80 1.26 20.07
CA ILE A 329 16.73 1.72 20.96
C ILE A 329 17.22 2.93 21.75
N TYR A 330 16.52 4.06 21.59
CA TYR A 330 16.76 5.31 22.28
C TYR A 330 15.75 5.46 23.40
N PHE A 331 16.22 5.67 24.62
CA PHE A 331 15.40 5.92 25.79
C PHE A 331 15.21 7.43 25.97
N GLY A 332 13.97 7.89 26.11
CA GLY A 332 13.63 9.30 26.24
C GLY A 332 14.27 9.95 27.47
N LEU A 333 14.33 11.28 27.50
CA LEU A 333 14.93 12.05 28.59
C LEU A 333 14.43 11.64 29.98
N ARG A 334 13.14 11.34 30.11
CA ARG A 334 12.45 10.97 31.36
C ARG A 334 12.22 9.47 31.51
N CYS A 335 12.81 8.65 30.64
CA CYS A 335 12.65 7.20 30.71
C CYS A 335 13.28 6.67 32.01
N GLU A 336 12.53 5.84 32.72
CA GLU A 336 12.94 5.28 34.01
C GLU A 336 14.01 4.19 33.83
N GLU A 337 14.90 4.09 34.83
CA GLU A 337 15.94 3.05 34.87
C GLU A 337 15.37 1.63 34.87
N SER A 338 14.21 1.43 35.48
CA SER A 338 13.48 0.16 35.48
C SER A 338 13.12 -0.28 34.05
N THR A 339 12.62 0.65 33.24
CA THR A 339 12.29 0.42 31.83
C THR A 339 13.53 0.07 31.01
N ILE A 340 14.62 0.84 31.21
CA ILE A 340 15.90 0.57 30.53
C ILE A 340 16.42 -0.84 30.85
N LYS A 341 16.44 -1.20 32.13
CA LYS A 341 16.88 -2.53 32.59
C LYS A 341 15.99 -3.65 32.00
N THR A 342 14.69 -3.44 32.00
CA THR A 342 13.74 -4.42 31.43
C THR A 342 14.01 -4.66 29.97
N ILE A 343 14.11 -3.60 29.15
CA ILE A 343 14.34 -3.73 27.71
C ILE A 343 15.70 -4.35 27.44
N LYS A 344 16.77 -3.93 28.11
CA LYS A 344 18.10 -4.55 27.92
C LYS A 344 18.11 -6.03 28.31
N ALA A 345 17.33 -6.42 29.31
CA ALA A 345 17.22 -7.82 29.73
C ALA A 345 16.52 -8.69 28.69
N LEU A 346 15.54 -8.15 27.93
CA LEU A 346 14.87 -8.87 26.84
C LEU A 346 15.85 -9.36 25.76
N PHE A 347 16.82 -8.50 25.41
CA PHE A 347 17.77 -8.77 24.33
C PHE A 347 19.03 -9.50 24.79
N LYS A 348 19.18 -9.81 26.09
CA LYS A 348 20.41 -10.42 26.63
C LYS A 348 20.78 -11.76 25.96
N ASN A 349 19.76 -12.52 25.54
CA ASN A 349 19.94 -13.83 24.92
C ASN A 349 19.44 -13.86 23.47
N HIS A 350 19.24 -12.71 22.84
CA HIS A 350 18.86 -12.63 21.43
C HIS A 350 20.09 -12.73 20.54
N ASP A 351 19.95 -13.35 19.37
CA ASP A 351 20.99 -13.47 18.36
C ASP A 351 21.43 -12.09 17.82
N SER A 352 20.51 -11.14 17.77
CA SER A 352 20.75 -9.74 17.42
C SER A 352 20.42 -8.83 18.59
N ILE A 353 21.42 -8.13 19.13
CA ILE A 353 21.26 -7.19 20.23
C ILE A 353 21.31 -5.77 19.68
N PRO A 354 20.24 -4.97 19.82
CA PRO A 354 20.24 -3.58 19.39
C PRO A 354 21.22 -2.74 20.21
N LYS A 355 21.71 -1.65 19.63
CA LYS A 355 22.44 -0.64 20.37
C LYS A 355 21.46 0.14 21.25
N PHE A 356 21.91 0.48 22.46
CA PHE A 356 21.08 1.19 23.44
C PHE A 356 21.63 2.58 23.70
N TYR A 357 20.77 3.59 23.64
CA TYR A 357 21.13 4.98 23.87
C TYR A 357 20.18 5.65 24.85
N LYS A 358 20.72 6.51 25.71
CA LYS A 358 19.94 7.41 26.57
C LYS A 358 19.98 8.82 25.99
N MET A 359 18.79 9.42 25.85
CA MET A 359 18.69 10.84 25.48
C MET A 359 19.00 11.70 26.68
N GLU A 360 19.89 12.68 26.52
CA GLU A 360 20.28 13.68 27.52
C GLU A 360 20.12 15.08 26.94
N LEU A 361 19.95 16.09 27.80
CA LEU A 361 19.94 17.49 27.38
C LEU A 361 21.32 17.91 26.91
N ASP A 362 21.40 18.55 25.75
CA ASP A 362 22.62 19.20 25.33
C ASP A 362 22.85 20.46 26.19
N ARG A 363 23.89 20.45 27.04
CA ARG A 363 24.21 21.58 27.89
C ARG A 363 24.69 22.81 27.13
N SER A 364 25.13 22.65 25.89
CA SER A 364 25.56 23.73 25.01
C SER A 364 24.41 24.36 24.22
N ASN A 365 23.30 23.62 24.09
CA ASN A 365 22.13 24.09 23.36
C ASN A 365 20.83 23.58 24.02
N VAL A 366 20.14 24.45 24.73
CA VAL A 366 18.95 24.12 25.55
C VAL A 366 17.75 23.55 24.78
N TYR A 367 17.75 23.63 23.45
CA TYR A 367 16.69 23.07 22.60
C TYR A 367 17.11 21.79 21.86
N LYS A 368 18.28 21.25 22.19
CA LYS A 368 18.77 20.01 21.60
C LYS A 368 18.96 18.91 22.62
N MET A 369 18.92 17.71 22.12
CA MET A 369 19.26 16.51 22.87
C MET A 369 20.48 15.85 22.23
N ILE A 370 21.27 15.19 23.06
CA ILE A 370 22.34 14.28 22.63
C ILE A 370 21.98 12.87 23.05
N CYS A 371 22.46 11.87 22.32
CA CYS A 371 22.34 10.48 22.72
C CYS A 371 23.67 10.00 23.32
N LYS A 372 23.58 9.28 24.42
CA LYS A 372 24.70 8.62 25.09
C LYS A 372 24.51 7.12 25.03
N GLU A 373 25.50 6.42 24.54
CA GLU A 373 25.49 4.95 24.50
C GLU A 373 25.55 4.36 25.92
N LEU A 374 24.78 3.26 26.15
CA LEU A 374 24.58 2.62 27.46
C LEU A 374 25.32 1.28 27.58
#